data_0f3d551f7f394151a6db69e125672586
#
_entry.id   0f3d551f7f394151a6db69e125672586
#
_cell.length_a   1.000
_cell.length_b   1.000
_cell.length_c   1.000
_cell.angle_alpha   90.00
_cell.angle_beta   90.00
_cell.angle_gamma   90.00
#
_symmetry.space_group_name_H-M   'P 1'
#
loop_
_entity.id
_entity.type
_entity.pdbx_description
1 polymer ?
#
loop_
_entity_poly.entity_id
_entity_poly.type
_entity_poly.pdbx_seq_one_letter_code
_entity_poly.pdbx_strand_id
1 'polypeptide(L)'
;MKTFQLGTAINQLGLGKTKFINTNLKEDNTVPDWATGLDLWGLFLPRLTIIGDSREQDKWIKKACDHYGIAYEEARKTKDTDNLKEGDYSFKVTFDIGEYSYVGEVAYERKGSISEFYGNCQSGRTRVKKEFERFGTKQYDKVVLMLQFANKLSDLYNLKFSYYGSGGEKIVKETGKTPLTTIMSWKQPNNNNFDILMSTNKVELFWLMILDMFYYFRQDIRLECISKNLIENVEN
;
A
#
# COMPACT_ATOMS: atom_id res chain seq x y z
N MET A 1 -6.21 -11.90 22.31
CA MET A 1 -5.26 -12.89 21.76
C MET A 1 -4.46 -13.52 22.88
N LYS A 2 -4.14 -14.83 22.82
CA LYS A 2 -3.30 -15.46 23.87
C LYS A 2 -1.84 -15.06 23.61
N THR A 3 -1.18 -14.46 24.59
CA THR A 3 0.21 -13.95 24.55
C THR A 3 1.21 -14.95 23.96
N PHE A 4 1.00 -16.25 24.22
CA PHE A 4 1.81 -17.35 23.72
C PHE A 4 1.80 -17.47 22.18
N GLN A 5 0.67 -17.21 21.53
CA GLN A 5 0.55 -17.34 20.08
C GLN A 5 1.32 -16.25 19.33
N LEU A 6 1.37 -15.04 19.88
CA LEU A 6 2.12 -13.94 19.29
C LEU A 6 3.63 -14.19 19.34
N GLY A 7 4.18 -14.58 20.50
CA GLY A 7 5.62 -14.90 20.63
C GLY A 7 6.05 -16.04 19.71
N THR A 8 5.22 -17.07 19.53
CA THR A 8 5.50 -18.18 18.61
C THR A 8 5.42 -17.73 17.15
N ALA A 9 4.44 -16.91 16.79
CA ALA A 9 4.32 -16.31 15.45
C ALA A 9 5.54 -15.44 15.10
N ILE A 10 6.03 -14.63 16.05
CA ILE A 10 7.24 -13.82 15.90
C ILE A 10 8.48 -14.66 15.67
N ASN A 11 8.66 -15.72 16.45
CA ASN A 11 9.77 -16.64 16.26
C ASN A 11 9.70 -17.36 14.93
N GLN A 12 8.50 -17.72 14.46
CA GLN A 12 8.30 -18.30 13.13
C GLN A 12 8.51 -17.33 11.99
N LEU A 13 8.19 -16.06 12.18
CA LEU A 13 8.50 -15.00 11.21
C LEU A 13 10.00 -14.67 11.18
N GLY A 14 10.81 -15.30 12.04
CA GLY A 14 12.26 -15.13 12.02
C GLY A 14 12.69 -13.68 12.28
N LEU A 15 11.91 -12.91 13.03
CA LEU A 15 12.29 -11.56 13.46
C LEU A 15 13.61 -11.55 14.26
N GLY A 16 14.17 -12.72 14.49
CA GLY A 16 15.47 -12.95 15.09
C GLY A 16 16.38 -13.85 14.29
N LYS A 17 16.91 -13.51 13.12
CA LYS A 17 18.14 -14.10 12.53
C LYS A 17 18.05 -15.16 11.41
N THR A 18 16.93 -15.51 10.81
CA THR A 18 16.97 -16.46 9.68
C THR A 18 16.92 -15.77 8.33
N LYS A 19 17.98 -15.96 7.52
CA LYS A 19 17.99 -15.56 6.10
C LYS A 19 17.12 -16.53 5.31
N PHE A 20 15.94 -16.08 4.89
CA PHE A 20 15.14 -16.82 3.91
C PHE A 20 15.36 -16.24 2.52
N ILE A 21 15.90 -17.03 1.63
CA ILE A 21 16.02 -16.70 0.22
C ILE A 21 14.83 -17.34 -0.46
N ASN A 22 13.89 -16.54 -0.97
CA ASN A 22 12.86 -17.05 -1.85
C ASN A 22 13.48 -17.27 -3.24
N THR A 23 13.92 -18.50 -3.51
CA THR A 23 14.56 -18.88 -4.77
C THR A 23 13.66 -18.65 -5.97
N ASN A 24 12.36 -18.81 -5.82
CA ASN A 24 11.40 -18.64 -6.92
C ASN A 24 11.31 -17.17 -7.42
N LEU A 25 11.52 -16.19 -6.53
CA LEU A 25 11.55 -14.78 -6.95
C LEU A 25 12.84 -14.39 -7.68
N LYS A 26 13.95 -15.09 -7.43
CA LYS A 26 15.24 -14.80 -8.10
C LYS A 26 15.25 -15.21 -9.56
N GLU A 27 14.42 -16.17 -9.93
CA GLU A 27 14.33 -16.68 -11.32
C GLU A 27 13.39 -15.81 -12.18
N ASP A 28 12.59 -14.96 -11.56
CA ASP A 28 11.68 -14.05 -12.26
C ASP A 28 12.36 -12.71 -12.55
N ASN A 29 12.83 -12.52 -13.78
CA ASN A 29 13.49 -11.30 -14.24
C ASN A 29 12.60 -10.03 -14.18
N THR A 30 11.31 -10.18 -13.87
CA THR A 30 10.39 -9.04 -13.66
C THR A 30 10.42 -8.50 -12.25
N VAL A 31 10.94 -9.28 -11.29
CA VAL A 31 11.10 -8.85 -9.89
C VAL A 31 12.33 -7.95 -9.79
N PRO A 32 12.22 -6.73 -9.23
CA PRO A 32 13.37 -5.86 -9.04
C PRO A 32 14.44 -6.52 -8.14
N ASP A 33 15.73 -6.34 -8.49
CA ASP A 33 16.86 -6.94 -7.75
C ASP A 33 16.79 -6.66 -6.24
N TRP A 34 16.41 -5.44 -5.85
CA TRP A 34 16.29 -5.05 -4.45
C TRP A 34 15.19 -5.83 -3.71
N ALA A 35 14.15 -6.33 -4.41
CA ALA A 35 13.08 -7.12 -3.81
C ALA A 35 13.47 -8.59 -3.62
N THR A 36 14.47 -9.09 -4.34
CA THR A 36 14.88 -10.51 -4.27
C THR A 36 15.74 -10.87 -3.07
N GLY A 37 16.41 -9.88 -2.45
CA GLY A 37 17.41 -10.05 -1.40
C GLY A 37 16.93 -9.75 0.03
N LEU A 38 15.64 -9.46 0.23
CA LEU A 38 15.14 -9.09 1.55
C LEU A 38 15.00 -10.32 2.46
N ASP A 39 15.69 -10.25 3.61
CA ASP A 39 15.48 -11.20 4.70
C ASP A 39 13.99 -11.15 5.12
N LEU A 40 13.37 -12.29 5.34
CA LEU A 40 11.97 -12.46 5.76
C LEU A 40 10.90 -12.49 4.65
N TRP A 41 11.22 -12.21 3.38
CA TRP A 41 10.24 -12.37 2.31
C TRP A 41 9.65 -13.79 2.27
N GLY A 42 10.48 -14.81 2.47
CA GLY A 42 10.03 -16.21 2.46
C GLY A 42 9.03 -16.54 3.55
N LEU A 43 8.96 -15.75 4.62
CA LEU A 43 7.97 -15.93 5.69
C LEU A 43 6.75 -15.03 5.53
N PHE A 44 6.92 -13.83 4.99
CA PHE A 44 5.86 -12.86 4.81
C PHE A 44 5.00 -13.15 3.57
N LEU A 45 5.63 -13.28 2.40
CA LEU A 45 4.91 -13.40 1.13
C LEU A 45 3.95 -14.59 1.06
N PRO A 46 4.30 -15.81 1.53
CA PRO A 46 3.36 -16.93 1.51
C PRO A 46 2.13 -16.75 2.41
N ARG A 47 2.20 -15.81 3.35
CA ARG A 47 1.15 -15.51 4.34
C ARG A 47 0.39 -14.23 4.04
N LEU A 48 0.90 -13.44 3.10
CA LEU A 48 0.30 -12.19 2.68
C LEU A 48 -0.94 -12.45 1.84
N THR A 49 -2.01 -11.76 2.16
CA THR A 49 -3.18 -11.61 1.30
C THR A 49 -3.42 -10.13 1.05
N ILE A 50 -3.40 -9.71 -0.19
CA ILE A 50 -3.81 -8.36 -0.57
C ILE A 50 -5.33 -8.32 -0.63
N ILE A 51 -5.92 -7.32 0.00
CA ILE A 51 -7.35 -7.06 0.01
C ILE A 51 -7.58 -5.89 -0.94
N GLY A 52 -8.35 -6.08 -2.00
CA GLY A 52 -8.65 -5.04 -2.99
C GLY A 52 -10.13 -4.72 -3.10
N ASP A 53 -10.46 -3.46 -3.36
CA ASP A 53 -11.83 -3.04 -3.63
C ASP A 53 -12.36 -3.76 -4.89
N SER A 54 -13.48 -4.45 -4.76
CA SER A 54 -14.14 -5.17 -5.88
C SER A 54 -14.56 -4.23 -7.03
N ARG A 55 -14.67 -2.93 -6.76
CA ARG A 55 -15.01 -1.89 -7.75
C ARG A 55 -13.81 -1.34 -8.51
N GLU A 56 -12.57 -1.68 -8.07
CA GLU A 56 -11.38 -1.30 -8.82
C GLU A 56 -11.40 -1.91 -10.22
N GLN A 57 -11.41 -1.05 -11.24
CA GLN A 57 -11.57 -1.48 -12.63
C GLN A 57 -10.28 -2.02 -13.24
N ASP A 58 -9.14 -1.43 -12.89
CA ASP A 58 -7.83 -1.88 -13.38
C ASP A 58 -7.28 -3.00 -12.48
N LYS A 59 -7.57 -4.23 -12.85
CA LYS A 59 -7.19 -5.44 -12.09
C LYS A 59 -5.70 -5.80 -12.18
N TRP A 60 -4.80 -4.87 -12.46
CA TRP A 60 -3.38 -5.19 -12.65
C TRP A 60 -2.70 -5.67 -11.34
N ILE A 61 -3.08 -5.13 -10.18
CA ILE A 61 -2.60 -5.63 -8.88
C ILE A 61 -3.01 -7.09 -8.68
N LYS A 62 -4.28 -7.44 -8.97
CA LYS A 62 -4.74 -8.84 -8.93
C LYS A 62 -3.92 -9.73 -9.85
N LYS A 63 -3.68 -9.29 -11.11
CA LYS A 63 -2.86 -10.04 -12.06
C LYS A 63 -1.41 -10.20 -11.59
N ALA A 64 -0.84 -9.19 -10.93
CA ALA A 64 0.48 -9.28 -10.32
C ALA A 64 0.49 -10.29 -9.16
N CYS A 65 -0.54 -10.28 -8.30
CA CYS A 65 -0.70 -11.28 -7.25
C CYS A 65 -0.75 -12.70 -7.81
N ASP A 66 -1.58 -12.92 -8.85
CA ASP A 66 -1.69 -14.22 -9.52
C ASP A 66 -0.33 -14.66 -10.11
N HIS A 67 0.41 -13.74 -10.74
CA HIS A 67 1.72 -14.00 -11.33
C HIS A 67 2.77 -14.39 -10.28
N TYR A 68 2.82 -13.68 -9.15
CA TYR A 68 3.81 -13.91 -8.09
C TYR A 68 3.37 -14.90 -7.01
N GLY A 69 2.18 -15.51 -7.16
CA GLY A 69 1.66 -16.48 -6.19
C GLY A 69 1.29 -15.85 -4.84
N ILE A 70 0.92 -14.56 -4.82
CA ILE A 70 0.45 -13.84 -3.63
C ILE A 70 -1.07 -13.93 -3.58
N ALA A 71 -1.63 -14.27 -2.41
CA ALA A 71 -3.07 -14.36 -2.25
C ALA A 71 -3.75 -12.99 -2.46
N TYR A 72 -4.90 -12.98 -3.12
CA TYR A 72 -5.71 -11.79 -3.36
C TYR A 72 -7.17 -12.04 -3.00
N GLU A 73 -7.77 -11.12 -2.26
CA GLU A 73 -9.16 -11.16 -1.85
C GLU A 73 -9.89 -9.90 -2.30
N GLU A 74 -11.04 -10.07 -2.95
CA GLU A 74 -11.91 -8.94 -3.29
C GLU A 74 -12.85 -8.63 -2.14
N ALA A 75 -12.81 -7.40 -1.65
CA ALA A 75 -13.71 -6.90 -0.63
C ALA A 75 -14.58 -5.78 -1.17
N ARG A 76 -15.85 -5.74 -0.72
CA ARG A 76 -16.71 -4.58 -0.93
C ARG A 76 -16.58 -3.64 0.25
N LYS A 77 -16.48 -2.34 -0.01
CA LYS A 77 -16.57 -1.32 1.05
C LYS A 77 -17.99 -1.30 1.61
N THR A 78 -18.33 -2.22 2.49
CA THR A 78 -19.60 -2.23 3.23
C THR A 78 -19.32 -1.81 4.67
N LYS A 79 -20.35 -1.27 5.35
CA LYS A 79 -20.21 -0.86 6.76
C LYS A 79 -19.84 -2.03 7.68
N ASP A 80 -20.10 -3.25 7.24
CA ASP A 80 -19.98 -4.48 8.04
C ASP A 80 -18.74 -5.32 7.71
N THR A 81 -17.89 -4.90 6.75
CA THR A 81 -16.65 -5.64 6.44
C THR A 81 -15.46 -5.01 7.14
N ASP A 82 -14.86 -5.77 8.04
CA ASP A 82 -13.67 -5.34 8.79
C ASP A 82 -12.40 -5.25 7.93
N ASN A 83 -12.44 -5.77 6.70
CA ASN A 83 -11.24 -6.02 5.91
C ASN A 83 -10.81 -4.86 4.98
N LEU A 84 -11.75 -4.04 4.46
CA LEU A 84 -11.44 -2.87 3.64
C LEU A 84 -12.45 -1.77 3.92
N LYS A 85 -12.07 -0.82 4.75
CA LYS A 85 -12.95 0.27 5.19
C LYS A 85 -12.97 1.42 4.19
N GLU A 86 -11.82 1.78 3.65
CA GLU A 86 -11.60 2.82 2.62
C GLU A 86 -10.31 2.50 1.83
N GLY A 87 -10.04 3.24 0.75
CA GLY A 87 -8.91 3.02 -0.14
C GLY A 87 -9.19 1.97 -1.22
N ASP A 88 -8.24 1.72 -2.08
CA ASP A 88 -8.35 0.71 -3.14
C ASP A 88 -7.79 -0.64 -2.69
N TYR A 89 -6.79 -0.61 -1.77
CA TYR A 89 -6.14 -1.81 -1.25
C TYR A 89 -5.80 -1.70 0.23
N SER A 90 -5.72 -2.86 0.87
CA SER A 90 -5.15 -3.11 2.19
C SER A 90 -4.56 -4.52 2.20
N PHE A 91 -4.17 -5.04 3.35
CA PHE A 91 -3.61 -6.39 3.44
C PHE A 91 -3.91 -7.08 4.77
N LYS A 92 -3.77 -8.40 4.75
CA LYS A 92 -3.73 -9.24 5.96
C LYS A 92 -2.59 -10.24 5.86
N VAL A 93 -2.09 -10.67 7.02
CA VAL A 93 -1.09 -11.73 7.15
C VAL A 93 -1.70 -12.85 8.01
N THR A 94 -1.79 -14.05 7.46
CA THR A 94 -2.38 -15.19 8.16
C THR A 94 -1.30 -16.12 8.69
N PHE A 95 -1.39 -16.50 9.96
CA PHE A 95 -0.47 -17.39 10.61
C PHE A 95 -1.06 -18.80 10.72
N ASP A 96 -0.23 -19.81 10.50
CA ASP A 96 -0.63 -21.22 10.56
C ASP A 96 -0.99 -21.68 11.98
N ILE A 97 -0.63 -20.90 12.99
CA ILE A 97 -0.85 -21.23 14.41
C ILE A 97 -2.08 -20.51 14.92
N GLY A 98 -3.13 -21.27 15.21
CA GLY A 98 -4.30 -20.80 15.92
C GLY A 98 -5.24 -19.89 15.12
N GLU A 99 -5.27 -19.99 13.81
CA GLU A 99 -6.15 -19.22 12.91
C GLU A 99 -6.03 -17.69 13.11
N TYR A 100 -4.86 -17.21 13.54
CA TYR A 100 -4.65 -15.80 13.75
C TYR A 100 -4.37 -15.08 12.43
N SER A 101 -5.12 -14.03 12.19
CA SER A 101 -4.88 -13.08 11.08
C SER A 101 -4.58 -11.70 11.64
N TYR A 102 -3.48 -11.12 11.17
CA TYR A 102 -3.18 -9.70 11.33
C TYR A 102 -3.79 -8.93 10.15
N VAL A 103 -4.58 -7.91 10.42
CA VAL A 103 -5.13 -7.01 9.40
C VAL A 103 -4.41 -5.67 9.50
N GLY A 104 -3.79 -5.23 8.42
CA GLY A 104 -3.06 -3.96 8.38
C GLY A 104 -4.03 -2.77 8.46
N GLU A 105 -3.77 -1.85 9.39
CA GLU A 105 -4.51 -0.58 9.51
C GLU A 105 -3.93 0.48 8.55
N VAL A 106 -3.66 0.06 7.33
CA VAL A 106 -3.13 0.89 6.25
C VAL A 106 -4.04 0.82 5.03
N ALA A 107 -4.32 1.97 4.42
CA ALA A 107 -5.06 2.09 3.18
C ALA A 107 -4.15 2.56 2.05
N TYR A 108 -4.20 1.89 0.92
CA TYR A 108 -3.52 2.28 -0.31
C TYR A 108 -4.56 2.84 -1.28
N GLU A 109 -4.34 4.07 -1.74
CA GLU A 109 -5.17 4.74 -2.73
C GLU A 109 -4.37 4.91 -4.02
N ARG A 110 -4.81 4.28 -5.10
CA ARG A 110 -4.12 4.29 -6.39
C ARG A 110 -4.66 5.37 -7.32
N LYS A 111 -3.76 6.06 -8.00
CA LYS A 111 -4.07 6.94 -9.11
C LYS A 111 -3.33 6.45 -10.36
N GLY A 112 -4.10 5.91 -11.30
CA GLY A 112 -3.59 5.27 -12.51
C GLY A 112 -3.13 6.25 -13.58
N SER A 113 -3.64 7.49 -13.57
CA SER A 113 -3.30 8.50 -14.57
C SER A 113 -3.19 9.89 -13.99
N ILE A 114 -2.38 10.72 -14.67
CA ILE A 114 -2.25 12.14 -14.34
C ILE A 114 -3.57 12.90 -14.54
N SER A 115 -4.38 12.52 -15.52
CA SER A 115 -5.68 13.15 -15.81
C SER A 115 -6.64 12.96 -14.64
N GLU A 116 -6.76 11.75 -14.13
CA GLU A 116 -7.55 11.41 -12.95
C GLU A 116 -7.07 12.19 -11.73
N PHE A 117 -5.77 12.13 -11.47
CA PHE A 117 -5.17 12.78 -10.31
C PHE A 117 -5.32 14.31 -10.37
N TYR A 118 -5.09 14.92 -11.53
CA TYR A 118 -5.26 16.36 -11.71
C TYR A 118 -6.71 16.81 -11.52
N GLY A 119 -7.68 16.02 -12.02
CA GLY A 119 -9.10 16.24 -11.76
C GLY A 119 -9.42 16.22 -10.26
N ASN A 120 -8.82 15.30 -9.52
CA ASN A 120 -8.93 15.24 -8.05
C ASN A 120 -8.31 16.45 -7.34
N CYS A 121 -7.22 17.00 -7.89
CA CYS A 121 -6.57 18.21 -7.35
C CYS A 121 -7.38 19.49 -7.58
N GLN A 122 -8.26 19.52 -8.58
CA GLN A 122 -9.08 20.68 -8.95
C GLN A 122 -10.53 20.53 -8.47
N SER A 123 -11.42 20.12 -9.37
CA SER A 123 -12.86 20.02 -9.11
C SER A 123 -13.20 18.93 -8.08
N GLY A 124 -12.40 17.87 -8.02
CA GLY A 124 -12.53 16.77 -7.07
C GLY A 124 -11.92 17.04 -5.69
N ARG A 125 -11.24 18.16 -5.49
CA ARG A 125 -10.44 18.42 -4.27
C ARG A 125 -11.21 18.25 -2.97
N THR A 126 -12.43 18.79 -2.91
CA THR A 126 -13.29 18.68 -1.71
C THR A 126 -13.70 17.22 -1.45
N ARG A 127 -13.99 16.46 -2.52
CA ARG A 127 -14.33 15.04 -2.42
C ARG A 127 -13.15 14.23 -1.90
N VAL A 128 -11.98 14.42 -2.49
CA VAL A 128 -10.75 13.72 -2.07
C VAL A 128 -10.33 14.12 -0.65
N LYS A 129 -10.44 15.39 -0.28
CA LYS A 129 -10.21 15.81 1.10
C LYS A 129 -11.11 15.06 2.09
N LYS A 130 -12.42 14.96 1.80
CA LYS A 130 -13.35 14.18 2.62
C LYS A 130 -13.01 12.68 2.64
N GLU A 131 -12.47 12.14 1.56
CA GLU A 131 -11.99 10.76 1.50
C GLU A 131 -10.81 10.55 2.46
N PHE A 132 -9.81 11.43 2.43
CA PHE A 132 -8.69 11.40 3.37
C PHE A 132 -9.13 11.62 4.83
N GLU A 133 -10.11 12.48 5.08
CA GLU A 133 -10.71 12.64 6.41
C GLU A 133 -11.37 11.33 6.89
N ARG A 134 -12.05 10.58 6.00
CA ARG A 134 -12.64 9.28 6.34
C ARG A 134 -11.59 8.21 6.67
N PHE A 135 -10.41 8.23 6.07
CA PHE A 135 -9.34 7.33 6.47
C PHE A 135 -9.04 7.45 7.96
N GLY A 136 -8.92 8.69 8.47
CA GLY A 136 -8.71 8.93 9.91
C GLY A 136 -9.85 8.49 10.79
N THR A 137 -11.09 8.75 10.38
CA THR A 137 -12.28 8.35 11.17
C THR A 137 -12.53 6.84 11.16
N LYS A 138 -11.92 6.09 10.20
CA LYS A 138 -12.06 4.65 10.07
C LYS A 138 -10.88 3.85 10.62
N GLN A 139 -10.07 4.49 11.44
CA GLN A 139 -8.98 3.86 12.18
C GLN A 139 -7.86 3.29 11.30
N TYR A 140 -7.57 3.94 10.16
CA TYR A 140 -6.32 3.69 9.48
C TYR A 140 -5.20 4.52 10.08
N ASP A 141 -4.15 3.86 10.51
CA ASP A 141 -2.95 4.52 11.05
C ASP A 141 -2.11 5.15 9.95
N LYS A 142 -2.21 4.60 8.74
CA LYS A 142 -1.43 5.03 7.60
C LYS A 142 -2.27 5.08 6.33
N VAL A 143 -2.04 6.10 5.52
CA VAL A 143 -2.57 6.22 4.17
C VAL A 143 -1.44 6.35 3.17
N VAL A 144 -1.46 5.55 2.13
CA VAL A 144 -0.43 5.53 1.08
C VAL A 144 -1.05 5.89 -0.25
N LEU A 145 -0.59 6.99 -0.84
CA LEU A 145 -0.98 7.39 -2.18
C LEU A 145 -0.03 6.75 -3.21
N MET A 146 -0.57 5.93 -4.09
CA MET A 146 0.19 5.27 -5.16
C MET A 146 0.02 6.01 -6.48
N LEU A 147 1.09 6.61 -7.02
CA LEU A 147 1.07 7.35 -8.27
C LEU A 147 1.78 6.57 -9.37
N GLN A 148 1.02 6.09 -10.35
CA GLN A 148 1.52 5.21 -11.42
C GLN A 148 2.10 5.98 -12.63
N PHE A 149 2.15 7.30 -12.58
CA PHE A 149 2.53 8.18 -13.69
C PHE A 149 3.70 9.12 -13.37
N ALA A 150 4.35 8.94 -12.24
CA ALA A 150 5.49 9.74 -11.79
C ALA A 150 6.50 8.85 -11.05
N ASN A 151 7.79 9.19 -11.09
CA ASN A 151 8.85 8.49 -10.36
C ASN A 151 9.35 9.29 -9.15
N LYS A 152 9.10 10.59 -9.11
CA LYS A 152 9.47 11.49 -8.02
C LYS A 152 8.52 12.68 -7.95
N LEU A 153 8.50 13.36 -6.81
CA LEU A 153 7.60 14.50 -6.58
C LEU A 153 7.79 15.65 -7.59
N SER A 154 9.03 15.90 -8.03
CA SER A 154 9.30 16.92 -9.05
C SER A 154 8.66 16.62 -10.41
N ASP A 155 8.40 15.34 -10.72
CA ASP A 155 7.73 14.96 -11.96
C ASP A 155 6.27 15.42 -12.00
N LEU A 156 5.69 15.71 -10.84
CA LEU A 156 4.31 16.21 -10.73
C LEU A 156 4.16 17.67 -11.17
N TYR A 157 5.28 18.36 -11.35
CA TYR A 157 5.30 19.72 -11.84
C TYR A 157 5.37 19.73 -13.36
N ASN A 158 4.50 20.51 -14.02
CA ASN A 158 4.43 20.64 -15.49
C ASN A 158 4.21 19.32 -16.27
N LEU A 159 3.52 18.35 -15.68
CA LEU A 159 3.08 17.18 -16.43
C LEU A 159 2.10 17.59 -17.52
N LYS A 160 2.31 17.03 -18.73
CA LYS A 160 1.39 17.18 -19.86
C LYS A 160 0.47 16.00 -19.95
N PHE A 161 -0.81 16.25 -20.09
CA PHE A 161 -1.80 15.22 -20.36
C PHE A 161 -2.83 15.74 -21.36
N SER A 162 -3.51 14.82 -22.03
CA SER A 162 -4.57 15.17 -22.96
C SER A 162 -5.87 14.46 -22.59
N TYR A 163 -6.98 15.12 -22.84
CA TYR A 163 -8.31 14.55 -22.74
C TYR A 163 -9.15 15.05 -23.90
N TYR A 164 -10.27 14.39 -24.15
CA TYR A 164 -11.22 14.83 -25.16
C TYR A 164 -12.27 15.74 -24.51
N GLY A 165 -12.46 16.91 -25.08
CA GLY A 165 -13.52 17.85 -24.70
C GLY A 165 -14.90 17.34 -25.14
N SER A 166 -15.94 18.04 -24.72
CA SER A 166 -17.34 17.69 -25.05
C SER A 166 -17.65 17.74 -26.54
N GLY A 167 -16.88 18.50 -27.31
CA GLY A 167 -16.97 18.56 -28.78
C GLY A 167 -16.11 17.53 -29.51
N GLY A 168 -15.45 16.61 -28.79
CA GLY A 168 -14.57 15.60 -29.37
C GLY A 168 -13.16 16.10 -29.73
N GLU A 169 -12.84 17.36 -29.46
CA GLU A 169 -11.51 17.93 -29.64
C GLU A 169 -10.51 17.41 -28.60
N LYS A 170 -9.28 17.15 -29.04
CA LYS A 170 -8.19 16.80 -28.13
C LYS A 170 -7.60 18.04 -27.46
N ILE A 171 -7.81 18.15 -26.16
CA ILE A 171 -7.28 19.24 -25.34
C ILE A 171 -6.00 18.76 -24.64
N VAL A 172 -4.91 19.54 -24.76
CA VAL A 172 -3.66 19.29 -24.04
C VAL A 172 -3.56 20.30 -22.89
N LYS A 173 -3.28 19.80 -21.69
CA LYS A 173 -3.07 20.64 -20.50
C LYS A 173 -1.72 20.34 -19.85
N GLU A 174 -1.20 21.36 -19.17
CA GLU A 174 -0.09 21.23 -18.22
C GLU A 174 -0.63 21.40 -16.80
N THR A 175 -0.12 20.58 -15.89
CA THR A 175 -0.58 20.57 -14.50
C THR A 175 -0.09 21.77 -13.68
N GLY A 176 1.03 22.40 -14.08
CA GLY A 176 1.70 23.40 -13.27
C GLY A 176 2.05 22.86 -11.87
N LYS A 177 2.00 23.72 -10.88
CA LYS A 177 2.30 23.39 -9.47
C LYS A 177 1.15 22.71 -8.72
N THR A 178 -0.05 22.67 -9.29
CA THR A 178 -1.29 22.23 -8.58
C THR A 178 -1.18 20.84 -7.95
N PRO A 179 -0.72 19.77 -8.64
CA PRO A 179 -0.57 18.46 -8.03
C PRO A 179 0.35 18.47 -6.82
N LEU A 180 1.52 19.09 -6.95
CA LEU A 180 2.51 19.14 -5.89
C LEU A 180 2.00 19.89 -4.65
N THR A 181 1.41 21.08 -4.84
CA THR A 181 0.86 21.86 -3.72
C THR A 181 -0.33 21.18 -3.05
N THR A 182 -1.12 20.42 -3.82
CA THR A 182 -2.22 19.63 -3.27
C THR A 182 -1.72 18.50 -2.38
N ILE A 183 -0.73 17.74 -2.84
CA ILE A 183 -0.10 16.69 -2.03
C ILE A 183 0.48 17.28 -0.74
N MET A 184 1.21 18.39 -0.83
CA MET A 184 1.78 19.05 0.34
C MET A 184 0.69 19.50 1.33
N SER A 185 -0.48 19.89 0.86
CA SER A 185 -1.60 20.24 1.72
C SER A 185 -2.25 19.01 2.39
N TRP A 186 -2.20 17.84 1.75
CA TRP A 186 -2.70 16.60 2.33
C TRP A 186 -1.76 16.01 3.40
N LYS A 187 -0.46 16.32 3.32
CA LYS A 187 0.55 15.94 4.33
C LYS A 187 0.52 16.77 5.62
N GLN A 188 -0.40 17.72 5.78
CA GLN A 188 -0.46 18.57 6.97
C GLN A 188 -0.85 17.80 8.25
N PRO A 189 -0.41 18.28 9.46
CA PRO A 189 -0.29 17.46 10.68
C PRO A 189 -1.57 16.89 11.27
N ASN A 190 -2.73 17.28 10.80
CA ASN A 190 -4.01 16.72 11.27
C ASN A 190 -4.48 15.51 10.43
N ASN A 191 -3.75 15.19 9.39
CA ASN A 191 -4.01 14.01 8.58
C ASN A 191 -3.00 12.93 8.96
N ASN A 192 -3.48 11.74 9.11
CA ASN A 192 -2.77 10.52 9.42
C ASN A 192 -1.40 10.41 8.76
N ASN A 193 -0.58 9.53 9.23
CA ASN A 193 0.68 9.16 8.60
C ASN A 193 0.46 8.92 7.10
N PHE A 194 0.88 9.89 6.27
CA PHE A 194 0.61 9.92 4.85
C PHE A 194 1.89 9.74 4.07
N ASP A 195 1.94 8.67 3.31
CA ASP A 195 3.07 8.32 2.45
C ASP A 195 2.70 8.32 0.97
N ILE A 196 3.71 8.33 0.10
CA ILE A 196 3.54 8.33 -1.35
C ILE A 196 4.50 7.33 -1.96
N LEU A 197 3.96 6.39 -2.71
CA LEU A 197 4.73 5.50 -3.58
C LEU A 197 4.55 5.93 -5.03
N MET A 198 5.65 6.01 -5.76
CA MET A 198 5.65 6.50 -7.14
C MET A 198 6.50 5.60 -8.03
N SER A 199 5.95 5.16 -9.13
CA SER A 199 6.69 4.60 -10.25
C SER A 199 5.84 4.59 -11.51
N THR A 200 6.43 4.91 -12.66
CA THR A 200 5.82 4.71 -13.98
C THR A 200 5.86 3.23 -14.40
N ASN A 201 6.66 2.42 -13.72
CA ASN A 201 6.71 0.98 -13.88
C ASN A 201 5.72 0.32 -12.91
N LYS A 202 4.70 -0.36 -13.44
CA LYS A 202 3.68 -1.05 -12.63
C LYS A 202 4.29 -2.12 -11.73
N VAL A 203 5.24 -2.87 -12.22
CA VAL A 203 5.89 -3.96 -11.47
C VAL A 203 6.66 -3.39 -10.27
N GLU A 204 7.44 -2.34 -10.52
CA GLU A 204 8.16 -1.65 -9.45
C GLU A 204 7.18 -1.07 -8.41
N LEU A 205 6.11 -0.42 -8.85
CA LEU A 205 5.09 0.13 -7.94
C LEU A 205 4.42 -0.96 -7.10
N PHE A 206 4.15 -2.13 -7.68
CA PHE A 206 3.64 -3.28 -6.96
C PHE A 206 4.60 -3.73 -5.86
N TRP A 207 5.88 -3.89 -6.18
CA TRP A 207 6.87 -4.33 -5.20
C TRP A 207 7.16 -3.28 -4.13
N LEU A 208 7.10 -1.98 -4.47
CA LEU A 208 7.16 -0.90 -3.47
C LEU A 208 5.97 -0.98 -2.49
N MET A 209 4.76 -1.28 -2.99
CA MET A 209 3.59 -1.50 -2.12
C MET A 209 3.80 -2.70 -1.20
N ILE A 210 4.28 -3.85 -1.73
CA ILE A 210 4.56 -5.03 -0.92
C ILE A 210 5.63 -4.75 0.15
N LEU A 211 6.68 -4.01 -0.22
CA LEU A 211 7.73 -3.61 0.71
C LEU A 211 7.19 -2.72 1.82
N ASP A 212 6.35 -1.75 1.50
CA ASP A 212 5.70 -0.89 2.47
C ASP A 212 4.79 -1.68 3.43
N MET A 213 3.98 -2.61 2.90
CA MET A 213 3.16 -3.53 3.70
C MET A 213 4.01 -4.36 4.66
N PHE A 214 5.15 -4.86 4.18
CA PHE A 214 6.06 -5.66 5.00
C PHE A 214 6.66 -4.85 6.16
N TYR A 215 7.16 -3.64 5.90
CA TYR A 215 7.73 -2.79 6.95
C TYR A 215 6.69 -2.29 7.93
N TYR A 216 5.49 -1.95 7.45
CA TYR A 216 4.36 -1.58 8.31
C TYR A 216 4.01 -2.72 9.26
N PHE A 217 3.78 -3.92 8.73
CA PHE A 217 3.51 -5.12 9.52
C PHE A 217 4.61 -5.42 10.54
N ARG A 218 5.87 -5.36 10.10
CA ARG A 218 7.02 -5.61 10.97
C ARG A 218 7.10 -4.62 12.13
N GLN A 219 6.87 -3.35 11.86
CA GLN A 219 6.91 -2.31 12.88
C GLN A 219 5.78 -2.47 13.89
N ASP A 220 4.57 -2.71 13.42
CA ASP A 220 3.38 -2.83 14.26
C ASP A 220 3.47 -4.06 15.18
N ILE A 221 3.83 -5.21 14.63
CA ILE A 221 4.09 -6.42 15.43
C ILE A 221 5.20 -6.19 16.46
N ARG A 222 6.27 -5.49 16.11
CA ARG A 222 7.35 -5.16 17.06
C ARG A 222 6.84 -4.28 18.20
N LEU A 223 6.06 -3.24 17.89
CA LEU A 223 5.48 -2.36 18.91
C LEU A 223 4.53 -3.10 19.83
N GLU A 224 3.67 -3.96 19.28
CA GLU A 224 2.78 -4.81 20.08
C GLU A 224 3.56 -5.73 21.01
N CYS A 225 4.66 -6.30 20.56
CA CYS A 225 5.51 -7.17 21.38
C CYS A 225 6.23 -6.44 22.49
N ILE A 226 6.74 -5.24 22.22
CA ILE A 226 7.34 -4.37 23.25
C ILE A 226 6.29 -3.98 24.29
N SER A 227 5.12 -3.54 23.87
CA SER A 227 4.04 -3.13 24.77
C SER A 227 3.57 -4.26 25.69
N LYS A 228 3.73 -5.51 25.27
CA LYS A 228 3.40 -6.72 26.04
C LYS A 228 4.60 -7.32 26.80
N ASN A 229 5.74 -6.62 26.82
CA ASN A 229 6.99 -7.10 27.44
C ASN A 229 7.47 -8.48 26.90
N LEU A 230 7.20 -8.77 25.63
CA LEU A 230 7.60 -10.02 24.99
C LEU A 230 9.01 -9.96 24.38
N ILE A 231 9.50 -8.76 24.10
CA ILE A 231 10.85 -8.47 23.65
C ILE A 231 11.36 -7.22 24.36
N GLU A 232 12.66 -7.17 24.61
CA GLU A 232 13.31 -5.95 25.14
C GLU A 232 13.30 -4.85 24.07
N ASN A 233 13.13 -3.61 24.53
CA ASN A 233 13.25 -2.44 23.66
C ASN A 233 14.75 -2.22 23.35
N VAL A 234 15.24 -2.85 22.32
CA VAL A 234 16.60 -2.60 21.82
C VAL A 234 16.52 -1.35 20.96
N GLU A 235 16.85 -0.21 21.56
CA GLU A 235 17.13 1.02 20.83
C GLU A 235 18.37 0.77 19.94
N ASN A 236 18.18 0.82 18.63
CA ASN A 236 19.25 0.88 17.64
C ASN A 236 19.38 2.29 17.10
#